data_5ce5da604177b0f5e656f6450bf5f0bf
#
_entry.id   5ce5da604177b0f5e656f6450bf5f0bf
#
_cell.length_a   1.000
_cell.length_b   1.000
_cell.length_c   1.000
_cell.angle_alpha   90.00
_cell.angle_beta   90.00
_cell.angle_gamma   90.00
#
_symmetry.space_group_name_H-M   'P 1'
#
loop_
_entity.id
_entity.type
_entity.pdbx_description
1 polymer ?
#
loop_
_entity_poly.entity_id
_entity_poly.type
_entity_poly.pdbx_seq_one_letter_code
_entity_poly.pdbx_strand_id
1 'polypeptide(L)'
;MKKIKFIAFIAVLASFFLGVSFKASASSPSLSVNNVYTTSSRVTGTATKGVSIIVRNSNKNTIATSTADSQTGKFSADLHTNLKANQKLYVYARKSSTSYFYRIVTVKAPQTATTTSSSNATSSSSSSKSTASTSASSSKLTINEPTGKWYSGNNNGYRVVTTFSQSTGLNQALYKNGKFQKKLINYASYKVTTYSKAFWKITYRERGSKTTQAFYLRFTDNTHFIIVNKANNGLKVKYGNAPYHYYKFVLVNNK
;
A
#
# COMPACT_ATOMS: atom_id res chain seq x y z
N MET A 1 10.49 85.51 0.50
CA MET A 1 9.51 84.52 0.94
C MET A 1 9.55 83.33 -0.05
N LYS A 2 10.23 82.28 0.30
CA LYS A 2 10.39 81.06 -0.56
C LYS A 2 9.24 80.15 -0.33
N LYS A 3 8.44 79.84 -1.36
CA LYS A 3 7.33 78.94 -1.33
C LYS A 3 7.90 77.52 -1.42
N ILE A 4 7.78 76.72 -0.35
CA ILE A 4 8.12 75.28 -0.30
C ILE A 4 6.98 74.52 -0.94
N LYS A 5 7.25 73.92 -2.11
CA LYS A 5 6.31 72.95 -2.76
C LYS A 5 6.43 71.64 -2.08
N PHE A 6 5.41 71.18 -1.33
CA PHE A 6 5.25 69.84 -0.82
C PHE A 6 4.92 68.94 -2.01
N ILE A 7 5.88 68.19 -2.44
CA ILE A 7 5.64 67.03 -3.35
C ILE A 7 5.23 65.87 -2.50
N ALA A 8 3.95 65.54 -2.53
CA ALA A 8 3.42 64.34 -1.94
C ALA A 8 3.97 63.14 -2.72
N PHE A 9 4.90 62.42 -2.12
CA PHE A 9 5.40 61.14 -2.63
C PHE A 9 4.36 60.09 -2.30
N ILE A 10 3.43 59.82 -3.23
CA ILE A 10 2.54 58.68 -3.17
C ILE A 10 3.41 57.46 -3.51
N ALA A 11 3.92 56.78 -2.48
CA ALA A 11 4.52 55.48 -2.61
C ALA A 11 3.40 54.49 -2.98
N VAL A 12 3.27 54.20 -4.27
CA VAL A 12 2.49 53.07 -4.77
C VAL A 12 3.24 51.82 -4.34
N LEU A 13 2.83 51.28 -3.21
CA LEU A 13 3.23 49.98 -2.76
C LEU A 13 2.57 48.95 -3.68
N ALA A 14 3.16 48.76 -4.86
CA ALA A 14 2.83 47.66 -5.74
C ALA A 14 3.18 46.38 -5.00
N SER A 15 2.21 45.82 -4.29
CA SER A 15 2.26 44.48 -3.71
C SER A 15 2.47 43.50 -4.85
N PHE A 16 3.72 43.17 -5.09
CA PHE A 16 4.09 42.01 -5.90
C PHE A 16 3.60 40.79 -5.15
N PHE A 17 2.33 40.46 -5.30
CA PHE A 17 1.86 39.09 -5.07
C PHE A 17 2.52 38.24 -6.14
N LEU A 18 3.75 37.82 -5.87
CA LEU A 18 4.30 36.64 -6.50
C LEU A 18 3.34 35.49 -6.15
N GLY A 19 2.41 35.25 -7.07
CA GLY A 19 1.52 34.12 -7.03
C GLY A 19 2.36 32.86 -7.02
N VAL A 20 2.75 32.40 -5.83
CA VAL A 20 3.32 31.08 -5.66
C VAL A 20 2.18 30.14 -5.98
N SER A 21 2.08 29.75 -7.26
CA SER A 21 1.21 28.67 -7.69
C SER A 21 1.69 27.41 -6.97
N PHE A 22 1.15 27.15 -5.79
CA PHE A 22 1.23 25.84 -5.18
C PHE A 22 0.56 24.91 -6.17
N LYS A 23 1.35 24.24 -7.00
CA LYS A 23 0.87 23.08 -7.74
C LYS A 23 0.45 22.09 -6.68
N ALA A 24 -0.84 22.09 -6.35
CA ALA A 24 -1.42 21.05 -5.52
C ALA A 24 -1.07 19.74 -6.20
N SER A 25 -0.13 19.02 -5.61
CA SER A 25 0.26 17.70 -6.09
C SER A 25 -1.00 16.86 -5.94
N ALA A 26 -1.68 16.58 -7.05
CA ALA A 26 -2.90 15.77 -7.02
C ALA A 26 -2.53 14.42 -6.45
N SER A 27 -2.82 14.23 -5.16
CA SER A 27 -2.59 12.96 -4.49
C SER A 27 -3.47 11.90 -5.14
N SER A 28 -2.89 10.75 -5.44
CA SER A 28 -3.66 9.60 -5.93
C SER A 28 -4.71 9.21 -4.89
N PRO A 29 -5.94 8.89 -5.31
CA PRO A 29 -6.98 8.47 -4.38
C PRO A 29 -6.60 7.16 -3.69
N SER A 30 -7.07 6.98 -2.45
CA SER A 30 -6.93 5.72 -1.70
C SER A 30 -7.92 4.67 -2.24
N LEU A 31 -7.58 3.39 -2.08
CA LEU A 31 -8.46 2.27 -2.45
C LEU A 31 -8.09 1.02 -1.64
N SER A 32 -9.05 0.50 -0.92
CA SER A 32 -9.02 -0.83 -0.32
C SER A 32 -10.19 -1.65 -0.87
N VAL A 33 -9.95 -2.91 -1.23
CA VAL A 33 -10.95 -3.80 -1.82
C VAL A 33 -11.05 -5.05 -0.97
N ASN A 34 -12.26 -5.44 -0.61
CA ASN A 34 -12.54 -6.66 0.12
C ASN A 34 -12.26 -7.90 -0.75
N ASN A 35 -12.16 -9.07 -0.12
CA ASN A 35 -12.03 -10.33 -0.85
C ASN A 35 -13.20 -10.51 -1.81
N VAL A 36 -12.90 -10.94 -3.03
CA VAL A 36 -13.90 -11.26 -4.05
C VAL A 36 -13.84 -12.76 -4.31
N TYR A 37 -14.99 -13.40 -4.29
CA TYR A 37 -15.17 -14.83 -4.51
C TYR A 37 -15.93 -15.07 -5.83
N THR A 38 -15.89 -16.30 -6.34
CA THR A 38 -16.66 -16.67 -7.55
C THR A 38 -18.18 -16.48 -7.35
N THR A 39 -18.65 -16.53 -6.09
CA THR A 39 -20.04 -16.30 -5.70
C THR A 39 -20.35 -14.83 -5.40
N SER A 40 -19.36 -13.93 -5.47
CA SER A 40 -19.60 -12.51 -5.18
C SER A 40 -20.40 -11.86 -6.30
N SER A 41 -21.55 -11.28 -5.98
CA SER A 41 -22.33 -10.44 -6.87
C SER A 41 -21.87 -8.97 -6.89
N ARG A 42 -20.92 -8.60 -6.01
CA ARG A 42 -20.44 -7.23 -5.83
C ARG A 42 -18.96 -7.20 -5.52
N VAL A 43 -18.29 -6.11 -5.92
CA VAL A 43 -16.98 -5.71 -5.41
C VAL A 43 -17.20 -4.59 -4.40
N THR A 44 -16.77 -4.81 -3.17
CA THR A 44 -16.94 -3.85 -2.08
C THR A 44 -15.60 -3.42 -1.51
N GLY A 45 -15.57 -2.28 -0.81
CA GLY A 45 -14.37 -1.78 -0.16
C GLY A 45 -14.51 -0.35 0.32
N THR A 46 -13.37 0.30 0.48
CA THR A 46 -13.28 1.72 0.82
C THR A 46 -12.33 2.44 -0.13
N ALA A 47 -12.59 3.69 -0.41
CA ALA A 47 -11.76 4.55 -1.23
C ALA A 47 -11.77 5.99 -0.71
N THR A 48 -11.00 6.86 -1.32
CA THR A 48 -11.18 8.29 -1.11
C THR A 48 -12.64 8.67 -1.36
N LYS A 49 -13.19 9.48 -0.48
CA LYS A 49 -14.59 9.91 -0.53
C LYS A 49 -14.94 10.54 -1.88
N GLY A 50 -16.09 10.16 -2.44
CA GLY A 50 -16.63 10.72 -3.66
C GLY A 50 -15.90 10.35 -4.97
N VAL A 51 -14.89 9.47 -4.94
CA VAL A 51 -14.19 9.05 -6.16
C VAL A 51 -14.98 7.99 -6.93
N SER A 52 -14.83 8.02 -8.25
CA SER A 52 -15.40 6.99 -9.11
C SER A 52 -14.64 5.66 -8.95
N ILE A 53 -15.39 4.57 -8.83
CA ILE A 53 -14.88 3.20 -8.79
C ILE A 53 -15.20 2.52 -10.11
N ILE A 54 -14.19 1.92 -10.73
CA ILE A 54 -14.31 1.19 -11.99
C ILE A 54 -13.68 -0.19 -11.81
N VAL A 55 -14.44 -1.24 -12.07
CA VAL A 55 -13.96 -2.62 -12.04
C VAL A 55 -13.80 -3.12 -13.47
N ARG A 56 -12.60 -3.61 -13.80
CA ARG A 56 -12.29 -4.16 -15.12
C ARG A 56 -11.80 -5.59 -15.02
N ASN A 57 -12.07 -6.39 -16.05
CA ASN A 57 -11.50 -7.73 -16.20
C ASN A 57 -10.07 -7.68 -16.80
N SER A 58 -9.47 -8.85 -17.03
CA SER A 58 -8.12 -8.98 -17.61
C SER A 58 -8.01 -8.41 -19.03
N ASN A 59 -9.11 -8.39 -19.76
CA ASN A 59 -9.22 -7.85 -21.13
C ASN A 59 -9.46 -6.33 -21.13
N LYS A 60 -9.34 -5.68 -19.96
CA LYS A 60 -9.57 -4.24 -19.75
C LYS A 60 -11.05 -3.80 -19.95
N ASN A 61 -11.98 -4.71 -20.14
CA ASN A 61 -13.40 -4.39 -20.24
C ASN A 61 -13.93 -4.00 -18.86
N THR A 62 -14.70 -2.92 -18.78
CA THR A 62 -15.40 -2.50 -17.58
C THR A 62 -16.55 -3.46 -17.31
N ILE A 63 -16.58 -4.07 -16.12
CA ILE A 63 -17.59 -5.04 -15.70
C ILE A 63 -18.46 -4.55 -14.55
N ALA A 64 -18.05 -3.47 -13.87
CA ALA A 64 -18.84 -2.78 -12.86
C ALA A 64 -18.32 -1.36 -12.66
N THR A 65 -19.21 -0.46 -12.24
CA THR A 65 -18.89 0.91 -11.81
C THR A 65 -19.66 1.27 -10.56
N SER A 66 -19.12 2.18 -9.76
CA SER A 66 -19.76 2.73 -8.58
C SER A 66 -19.13 4.07 -8.23
N THR A 67 -19.61 4.72 -7.20
CA THR A 67 -18.98 5.88 -6.58
C THR A 67 -18.76 5.60 -5.10
N ALA A 68 -17.59 5.92 -4.58
CA ALA A 68 -17.33 5.84 -3.15
C ALA A 68 -18.20 6.88 -2.43
N ASP A 69 -18.84 6.46 -1.36
CA ASP A 69 -19.70 7.32 -0.55
C ASP A 69 -18.96 8.57 -0.08
N SER A 70 -19.59 9.73 -0.19
CA SER A 70 -18.98 11.04 0.07
C SER A 70 -18.71 11.30 1.56
N GLN A 71 -19.31 10.54 2.46
CA GLN A 71 -19.16 10.68 3.90
C GLN A 71 -18.25 9.61 4.50
N THR A 72 -18.39 8.37 4.04
CA THR A 72 -17.68 7.22 4.63
C THR A 72 -16.54 6.69 3.75
N GLY A 73 -16.57 6.98 2.44
CA GLY A 73 -15.66 6.40 1.46
C GLY A 73 -15.93 4.93 1.13
N LYS A 74 -16.99 4.32 1.68
CA LYS A 74 -17.40 2.95 1.34
C LYS A 74 -17.93 2.88 -0.08
N PHE A 75 -17.71 1.77 -0.77
CA PHE A 75 -18.28 1.53 -2.09
C PHE A 75 -18.78 0.10 -2.25
N SER A 76 -19.76 -0.05 -3.13
CA SER A 76 -20.28 -1.32 -3.62
C SER A 76 -20.52 -1.20 -5.12
N ALA A 77 -19.83 -2.01 -5.91
CA ALA A 77 -19.97 -2.07 -7.37
C ALA A 77 -20.59 -3.41 -7.75
N ASP A 78 -21.80 -3.38 -8.27
CA ASP A 78 -22.55 -4.58 -8.66
C ASP A 78 -21.92 -5.21 -9.91
N LEU A 79 -21.70 -6.51 -9.86
CA LEU A 79 -21.13 -7.29 -10.95
C LEU A 79 -22.27 -7.90 -11.78
N HIS A 80 -22.27 -7.61 -13.07
CA HIS A 80 -23.25 -8.19 -14.02
C HIS A 80 -22.64 -9.36 -14.81
N THR A 81 -21.67 -10.06 -14.22
CA THR A 81 -20.98 -11.19 -14.86
C THR A 81 -20.54 -12.22 -13.82
N ASN A 82 -20.51 -13.48 -14.25
CA ASN A 82 -20.01 -14.55 -13.43
C ASN A 82 -18.47 -14.49 -13.33
N LEU A 83 -17.96 -14.62 -12.13
CA LEU A 83 -16.53 -14.62 -11.87
C LEU A 83 -15.98 -16.05 -11.89
N LYS A 84 -14.75 -16.20 -12.40
CA LYS A 84 -14.01 -17.48 -12.36
C LYS A 84 -12.92 -17.42 -11.28
N ALA A 85 -12.67 -18.55 -10.63
CA ALA A 85 -11.55 -18.67 -9.69
C ALA A 85 -10.23 -18.30 -10.37
N ASN A 86 -9.34 -17.62 -9.65
CA ASN A 86 -8.07 -17.11 -10.13
C ASN A 86 -8.17 -15.99 -11.18
N GLN A 87 -9.38 -15.57 -11.57
CA GLN A 87 -9.58 -14.40 -12.42
C GLN A 87 -9.01 -13.16 -11.75
N LYS A 88 -8.35 -12.29 -12.52
CA LYS A 88 -7.86 -11.00 -12.04
C LYS A 88 -8.86 -9.90 -12.36
N LEU A 89 -9.23 -9.13 -11.35
CA LEU A 89 -10.02 -7.92 -11.48
C LEU A 89 -9.11 -6.71 -11.22
N TYR A 90 -9.28 -5.67 -12.01
CA TYR A 90 -8.59 -4.39 -11.86
C TYR A 90 -9.61 -3.39 -11.33
N VAL A 91 -9.51 -3.05 -10.05
CA VAL A 91 -10.41 -2.11 -9.38
C VAL A 91 -9.72 -0.75 -9.32
N TYR A 92 -10.31 0.25 -9.92
CA TYR A 92 -9.79 1.62 -9.97
C TYR A 92 -10.58 2.52 -9.04
N ALA A 93 -9.90 3.35 -8.26
CA ALA A 93 -10.43 4.57 -7.67
C ALA A 93 -9.94 5.73 -8.53
N ARG A 94 -10.82 6.51 -9.12
CA ARG A 94 -10.50 7.54 -10.09
C ARG A 94 -11.07 8.89 -9.67
N LYS A 95 -10.18 9.87 -9.47
CA LYS A 95 -10.54 11.26 -9.21
C LYS A 95 -10.58 12.09 -10.50
N SER A 96 -9.66 11.82 -11.43
CA SER A 96 -9.59 12.46 -12.77
C SER A 96 -8.94 11.49 -13.77
N SER A 97 -8.78 11.90 -15.02
CA SER A 97 -8.08 11.12 -16.04
C SER A 97 -6.62 10.82 -15.67
N THR A 98 -5.99 11.72 -14.94
CA THR A 98 -4.56 11.65 -14.55
C THR A 98 -4.36 11.29 -13.07
N SER A 99 -5.41 11.37 -12.24
CA SER A 99 -5.36 11.05 -10.81
C SER A 99 -6.23 9.85 -10.51
N TYR A 100 -5.61 8.68 -10.46
CA TYR A 100 -6.27 7.42 -10.14
C TYR A 100 -5.31 6.48 -9.42
N PHE A 101 -5.87 5.53 -8.71
CA PHE A 101 -5.18 4.40 -8.13
C PHE A 101 -5.96 3.12 -8.46
N TYR A 102 -5.26 1.99 -8.63
CA TYR A 102 -5.95 0.72 -8.87
C TYR A 102 -5.32 -0.44 -8.10
N ARG A 103 -6.13 -1.45 -7.84
CA ARG A 103 -5.72 -2.72 -7.26
C ARG A 103 -6.06 -3.87 -8.20
N ILE A 104 -5.18 -4.88 -8.18
CA ILE A 104 -5.46 -6.16 -8.82
C ILE A 104 -5.93 -7.10 -7.72
N VAL A 105 -7.17 -7.55 -7.85
CA VAL A 105 -7.81 -8.51 -6.94
C VAL A 105 -7.92 -9.85 -7.67
N THR A 106 -7.45 -10.91 -7.05
CA THR A 106 -7.65 -12.27 -7.57
C THR A 106 -8.93 -12.85 -6.97
N VAL A 107 -9.83 -13.29 -7.84
CA VAL A 107 -11.08 -13.94 -7.44
C VAL A 107 -10.76 -15.29 -6.80
N LYS A 108 -11.32 -15.55 -5.64
CA LYS A 108 -11.13 -16.78 -4.87
C LYS A 108 -12.26 -17.76 -5.14
N ALA A 109 -11.98 -19.06 -5.02
CA ALA A 109 -13.02 -20.06 -4.90
C ALA A 109 -13.84 -19.81 -3.61
N PRO A 110 -15.12 -20.21 -3.54
CA PRO A 110 -15.91 -20.11 -2.32
C PRO A 110 -15.20 -20.84 -1.18
N GLN A 111 -15.17 -20.25 0.00
CA GLN A 111 -14.82 -21.01 1.20
C GLN A 111 -16.03 -21.88 1.54
N THR A 112 -15.89 -23.19 1.35
CA THR A 112 -16.85 -24.15 1.95
C THR A 112 -16.68 -24.00 3.46
N ALA A 113 -17.72 -23.53 4.14
CA ALA A 113 -17.76 -23.52 5.59
C ALA A 113 -17.77 -24.99 6.03
N THR A 114 -16.62 -25.51 6.44
CA THR A 114 -16.57 -26.77 7.15
C THR A 114 -17.13 -26.49 8.54
N THR A 115 -18.37 -26.85 8.75
CA THR A 115 -18.99 -26.97 10.07
C THR A 115 -18.23 -28.06 10.80
N THR A 116 -17.26 -27.69 11.59
CA THR A 116 -16.59 -28.62 12.51
C THR A 116 -17.49 -28.78 13.71
N SER A 117 -18.28 -29.84 13.69
CA SER A 117 -18.91 -30.41 14.90
C SER A 117 -17.78 -30.80 15.86
N SER A 118 -17.84 -30.23 17.05
CA SER A 118 -16.97 -30.58 18.16
C SER A 118 -17.20 -32.02 18.55
N SER A 119 -16.22 -32.88 18.35
CA SER A 119 -16.12 -34.15 19.09
C SER A 119 -14.76 -34.15 19.79
N ASN A 120 -14.85 -34.17 21.13
CA ASN A 120 -13.76 -34.46 22.04
C ASN A 120 -13.15 -35.81 21.72
N ALA A 121 -11.84 -35.89 21.58
CA ALA A 121 -11.10 -37.12 21.86
C ALA A 121 -9.70 -36.77 22.38
N THR A 122 -9.43 -37.34 23.50
CA THR A 122 -8.31 -37.32 24.42
C THR A 122 -7.02 -37.85 23.80
N SER A 123 -5.93 -37.17 24.13
CA SER A 123 -4.52 -37.58 24.34
C SER A 123 -3.93 -38.80 23.59
N SER A 124 -2.78 -38.55 22.96
CA SER A 124 -1.54 -39.26 23.33
C SER A 124 -0.32 -38.56 22.68
N SER A 125 0.69 -38.41 23.52
CA SER A 125 2.01 -37.88 23.27
C SER A 125 2.85 -38.82 22.40
N SER A 126 3.54 -38.26 21.38
CA SER A 126 4.82 -38.81 20.94
C SER A 126 5.69 -37.69 20.37
N SER A 127 6.84 -37.54 21.03
CA SER A 127 7.93 -36.65 20.68
C SER A 127 8.63 -37.11 19.40
N SER A 128 8.67 -36.29 18.39
CA SER A 128 9.68 -36.38 17.35
C SER A 128 10.17 -34.98 16.98
N LYS A 129 11.45 -34.79 17.21
CA LYS A 129 12.29 -33.62 16.90
C LYS A 129 12.36 -33.46 15.39
N SER A 130 11.71 -32.48 14.84
CA SER A 130 11.90 -32.07 13.45
C SER A 130 12.08 -30.57 13.36
N THR A 131 13.13 -30.22 12.68
CA THR A 131 13.64 -28.92 12.25
C THR A 131 12.53 -27.96 11.87
N ALA A 132 12.40 -26.85 12.58
CA ALA A 132 11.36 -25.84 12.41
C ALA A 132 11.49 -25.08 11.08
N SER A 133 10.81 -25.57 10.06
CA SER A 133 10.29 -24.70 8.99
C SER A 133 9.12 -23.93 9.58
N THR A 134 9.34 -22.70 9.96
CA THR A 134 8.27 -21.81 10.47
C THR A 134 7.33 -21.43 9.32
N SER A 135 6.43 -22.33 8.95
CA SER A 135 5.25 -21.99 8.18
C SER A 135 4.30 -21.24 9.13
N ALA A 136 4.44 -19.90 9.14
CA ALA A 136 3.52 -19.04 9.84
C ALA A 136 2.11 -19.33 9.35
N SER A 137 1.24 -19.67 10.26
CA SER A 137 -0.18 -19.98 10.07
C SER A 137 -0.84 -18.85 9.27
N SER A 138 -1.00 -19.02 7.97
CA SER A 138 -1.55 -18.04 7.03
C SER A 138 -3.05 -17.78 7.24
N SER A 139 -3.70 -18.52 8.13
CA SER A 139 -5.14 -18.48 8.36
C SER A 139 -5.61 -17.25 9.17
N LYS A 140 -4.72 -16.58 9.91
CA LYS A 140 -5.04 -15.38 10.73
C LYS A 140 -4.69 -14.05 10.06
N LEU A 141 -4.09 -14.04 8.87
CA LEU A 141 -3.71 -12.80 8.22
C LEU A 141 -4.94 -12.09 7.62
N THR A 142 -5.23 -10.91 8.13
CA THR A 142 -6.31 -10.02 7.64
C THR A 142 -5.76 -8.82 6.85
N ILE A 143 -4.43 -8.69 6.76
CA ILE A 143 -3.79 -7.61 6.05
C ILE A 143 -4.10 -7.69 4.54
N ASN A 144 -4.66 -6.61 3.99
CA ASN A 144 -5.03 -6.52 2.59
C ASN A 144 -4.14 -5.54 1.81
N GLU A 145 -3.35 -4.75 2.52
CA GLU A 145 -2.47 -3.73 1.94
C GLU A 145 -1.30 -3.41 2.87
N PRO A 146 -0.13 -3.01 2.33
CA PRO A 146 1.02 -2.67 3.16
C PRO A 146 0.94 -1.24 3.71
N THR A 147 -0.18 -0.52 3.53
CA THR A 147 -0.32 0.89 3.90
C THR A 147 0.07 1.13 5.34
N GLY A 148 0.87 2.16 5.56
CA GLY A 148 1.36 2.52 6.88
C GLY A 148 2.87 2.77 6.90
N LYS A 149 3.37 3.05 8.09
CA LYS A 149 4.77 3.30 8.38
C LYS A 149 5.38 2.10 9.07
N TRP A 150 6.42 1.54 8.49
CA TRP A 150 7.05 0.31 8.90
C TRP A 150 8.49 0.59 9.30
N TYR A 151 8.89 0.14 10.48
CA TYR A 151 10.24 0.26 11.00
C TYR A 151 10.94 -1.08 10.97
N SER A 152 12.14 -1.13 10.41
CA SER A 152 13.00 -2.29 10.62
C SER A 152 13.48 -2.34 12.07
N GLY A 153 13.87 -3.53 12.52
CA GLY A 153 14.67 -3.67 13.72
C GLY A 153 15.94 -2.83 13.65
N ASN A 154 16.47 -2.47 14.80
CA ASN A 154 17.79 -1.83 14.89
C ASN A 154 18.89 -2.86 14.61
N ASN A 155 19.81 -2.53 13.70
CA ASN A 155 20.96 -3.36 13.38
C ASN A 155 22.23 -2.49 13.34
N ASN A 156 23.07 -2.60 14.35
CA ASN A 156 24.28 -1.77 14.56
C ASN A 156 23.98 -0.25 14.48
N GLY A 157 22.90 0.18 15.14
CA GLY A 157 22.42 1.56 15.12
C GLY A 157 21.61 1.94 13.85
N TYR A 158 21.59 1.10 12.82
CA TYR A 158 20.85 1.37 11.60
C TYR A 158 19.39 0.91 11.70
N ARG A 159 18.50 1.74 11.19
CA ARG A 159 17.07 1.46 11.04
C ARG A 159 16.59 1.94 9.68
N VAL A 160 15.81 1.10 9.02
CA VAL A 160 15.11 1.46 7.79
C VAL A 160 13.67 1.80 8.13
N VAL A 161 13.19 2.93 7.62
CA VAL A 161 11.80 3.35 7.72
C VAL A 161 11.19 3.27 6.34
N THR A 162 10.19 2.41 6.17
CA THR A 162 9.45 2.25 4.93
C THR A 162 8.03 2.75 5.13
N THR A 163 7.57 3.65 4.26
CA THR A 163 6.20 4.17 4.29
C THR A 163 5.50 3.81 2.99
N PHE A 164 4.41 3.06 3.10
CA PHE A 164 3.48 2.85 2.01
C PHE A 164 2.29 3.78 2.20
N SER A 165 2.09 4.68 1.28
CA SER A 165 1.03 5.69 1.35
C SER A 165 0.32 5.79 0.02
N GLN A 166 -1.00 5.90 0.07
CA GLN A 166 -1.82 6.11 -1.11
C GLN A 166 -1.65 7.54 -1.67
N SER A 167 -1.29 8.50 -0.82
CA SER A 167 -1.12 9.91 -1.21
C SER A 167 0.32 10.27 -1.61
N THR A 168 1.32 9.75 -0.88
CA THR A 168 2.73 10.08 -1.11
C THR A 168 3.54 8.95 -1.75
N GLY A 169 2.90 7.81 -2.01
CA GLY A 169 3.53 6.65 -2.61
C GLY A 169 4.43 5.87 -1.64
N LEU A 170 5.34 5.10 -2.19
CA LEU A 170 6.35 4.36 -1.45
C LEU A 170 7.54 5.28 -1.16
N ASN A 171 7.88 5.38 0.11
CA ASN A 171 9.07 6.08 0.58
C ASN A 171 9.88 5.15 1.47
N GLN A 172 11.21 5.21 1.34
CA GLN A 172 12.11 4.48 2.22
C GLN A 172 13.30 5.34 2.62
N ALA A 173 13.66 5.34 3.88
CA ALA A 173 14.75 6.14 4.42
C ALA A 173 15.59 5.32 5.39
N LEU A 174 16.90 5.59 5.41
CA LEU A 174 17.87 5.03 6.33
C LEU A 174 18.16 6.01 7.44
N TYR A 175 18.17 5.52 8.66
CA TYR A 175 18.58 6.21 9.87
C TYR A 175 19.73 5.49 10.55
N LYS A 176 20.61 6.23 11.21
CA LYS A 176 21.65 5.69 12.10
C LYS A 176 21.57 6.39 13.44
N ASN A 177 21.45 5.64 14.53
CA ASN A 177 21.28 6.16 15.90
C ASN A 177 20.21 7.25 15.98
N GLY A 178 19.07 7.02 15.32
CA GLY A 178 17.93 7.95 15.27
C GLY A 178 18.10 9.12 14.28
N LYS A 179 19.30 9.39 13.76
CA LYS A 179 19.56 10.48 12.82
C LYS A 179 19.33 10.03 11.37
N PHE A 180 18.61 10.84 10.59
CA PHE A 180 18.42 10.63 9.15
C PHE A 180 19.78 10.55 8.43
N GLN A 181 19.96 9.56 7.58
CA GLN A 181 21.14 9.39 6.75
C GLN A 181 20.85 9.71 5.28
N LYS A 182 19.89 9.01 4.70
CA LYS A 182 19.55 9.23 3.30
C LYS A 182 18.17 8.65 2.92
N LYS A 183 17.62 9.13 1.85
CA LYS A 183 16.51 8.50 1.13
C LYS A 183 17.01 7.29 0.37
N LEU A 184 16.31 6.17 0.47
CA LEU A 184 16.55 4.94 -0.28
C LEU A 184 15.56 4.80 -1.45
N ILE A 185 14.31 5.19 -1.22
CA ILE A 185 13.24 5.31 -2.21
C ILE A 185 12.51 6.62 -1.93
N ASN A 186 12.27 7.40 -2.98
CA ASN A 186 11.70 8.74 -2.84
C ASN A 186 10.45 8.92 -3.70
N TYR A 187 9.29 9.09 -3.04
CA TYR A 187 8.00 9.35 -3.68
C TYR A 187 7.70 8.44 -4.88
N ALA A 188 7.95 7.14 -4.74
CA ALA A 188 7.75 6.19 -5.81
C ALA A 188 6.28 5.82 -5.95
N SER A 189 5.77 5.84 -7.17
CA SER A 189 4.53 5.13 -7.48
C SER A 189 4.76 3.64 -7.32
N TYR A 190 3.82 2.92 -6.70
CA TYR A 190 3.99 1.48 -6.48
C TYR A 190 2.72 0.69 -6.78
N LYS A 191 2.93 -0.59 -7.07
CA LYS A 191 1.89 -1.57 -7.31
C LYS A 191 2.15 -2.80 -6.44
N VAL A 192 1.11 -3.32 -5.83
CA VAL A 192 1.15 -4.56 -5.06
C VAL A 192 0.61 -5.69 -5.93
N THR A 193 1.35 -6.79 -6.00
CA THR A 193 0.89 -8.06 -6.57
C THR A 193 0.95 -9.12 -5.48
N THR A 194 -0.19 -9.70 -5.12
CA THR A 194 -0.30 -10.72 -4.08
C THR A 194 -0.19 -12.11 -4.71
N TYR A 195 0.73 -12.93 -4.22
CA TYR A 195 0.83 -14.36 -4.59
C TYR A 195 0.09 -15.24 -3.61
N SER A 196 0.04 -14.83 -2.33
CA SER A 196 -0.77 -15.43 -1.29
C SER A 196 -1.20 -14.35 -0.30
N LYS A 197 -1.95 -14.72 0.76
CA LYS A 197 -2.28 -13.78 1.86
C LYS A 197 -1.02 -13.14 2.48
N ALA A 198 0.08 -13.89 2.54
CA ALA A 198 1.30 -13.43 3.19
C ALA A 198 2.38 -12.97 2.20
N PHE A 199 2.46 -13.49 0.99
CA PHE A 199 3.57 -13.30 0.06
C PHE A 199 3.19 -12.34 -1.06
N TRP A 200 3.89 -11.18 -1.13
CA TRP A 200 3.57 -10.08 -2.03
C TRP A 200 4.81 -9.58 -2.76
N LYS A 201 4.61 -9.13 -4.00
CA LYS A 201 5.58 -8.36 -4.78
C LYS A 201 5.17 -6.90 -4.79
N ILE A 202 6.11 -6.03 -4.46
CA ILE A 202 6.00 -4.59 -4.59
C ILE A 202 6.80 -4.17 -5.81
N THR A 203 6.13 -3.69 -6.84
CA THR A 203 6.76 -3.10 -8.01
C THR A 203 6.65 -1.60 -7.88
N TYR A 204 7.74 -0.86 -8.06
CA TYR A 204 7.73 0.59 -7.87
C TYR A 204 8.60 1.30 -8.90
N ARG A 205 8.29 2.57 -9.11
CA ARG A 205 9.05 3.48 -9.95
C ARG A 205 9.14 4.84 -9.26
N GLU A 206 10.35 5.30 -9.01
CA GLU A 206 10.59 6.60 -8.40
C GLU A 206 10.17 7.74 -9.34
N ARG A 207 9.79 8.86 -8.76
CA ARG A 207 9.39 10.05 -9.51
C ARG A 207 10.55 10.52 -10.38
N GLY A 208 10.29 10.69 -11.69
CA GLY A 208 11.31 11.09 -12.68
C GLY A 208 12.18 9.94 -13.21
N SER A 209 12.11 8.73 -12.62
CA SER A 209 12.82 7.56 -13.13
C SER A 209 12.03 6.88 -14.26
N LYS A 210 12.75 6.39 -15.27
CA LYS A 210 12.20 5.48 -16.30
C LYS A 210 12.29 4.01 -15.88
N THR A 211 13.09 3.70 -14.86
CA THR A 211 13.34 2.32 -14.41
C THR A 211 12.29 1.87 -13.40
N THR A 212 11.73 0.70 -13.63
CA THR A 212 10.84 0.02 -12.69
C THR A 212 11.64 -1.00 -11.90
N GLN A 213 11.51 -0.95 -10.57
CA GLN A 213 12.17 -1.85 -9.64
C GLN A 213 11.13 -2.69 -8.90
N ALA A 214 11.57 -3.76 -8.24
CA ALA A 214 10.69 -4.58 -7.42
C ALA A 214 11.44 -5.23 -6.26
N PHE A 215 10.69 -5.47 -5.18
CA PHE A 215 11.10 -6.35 -4.10
C PHE A 215 9.92 -7.19 -3.64
N TYR A 216 10.23 -8.23 -2.87
CA TYR A 216 9.21 -9.14 -2.34
C TYR A 216 9.21 -9.06 -0.82
N LEU A 217 8.04 -9.17 -0.25
CA LEU A 217 7.86 -9.24 1.19
C LEU A 217 6.93 -10.38 1.57
N ARG A 218 7.13 -10.91 2.76
CA ARG A 218 6.25 -11.90 3.37
C ARG A 218 5.82 -11.40 4.73
N PHE A 219 4.51 -11.25 4.91
CA PHE A 219 3.94 -11.00 6.23
C PHE A 219 4.09 -12.21 7.12
N THR A 220 4.61 -12.02 8.32
CA THR A 220 4.65 -13.04 9.38
C THR A 220 3.40 -12.96 10.25
N ASP A 221 2.81 -11.80 10.34
CA ASP A 221 1.53 -11.50 10.98
C ASP A 221 0.97 -10.18 10.41
N ASN A 222 -0.13 -9.64 10.98
CA ASN A 222 -0.76 -8.41 10.49
C ASN A 222 0.07 -7.14 10.73
N THR A 223 1.11 -7.21 11.52
CA THR A 223 1.95 -6.09 11.93
C THR A 223 3.42 -6.25 11.59
N HIS A 224 3.82 -7.39 11.02
CA HIS A 224 5.21 -7.67 10.69
C HIS A 224 5.36 -8.24 9.28
N PHE A 225 6.42 -7.83 8.59
CA PHE A 225 6.88 -8.49 7.37
C PHE A 225 8.40 -8.60 7.32
N ILE A 226 8.89 -9.52 6.50
CA ILE A 226 10.31 -9.67 6.15
C ILE A 226 10.50 -9.51 4.65
N ILE A 227 11.71 -9.15 4.24
CA ILE A 227 12.11 -9.16 2.83
C ILE A 227 12.43 -10.60 2.42
N VAL A 228 11.90 -11.01 1.29
CA VAL A 228 12.11 -12.36 0.72
C VAL A 228 12.54 -12.28 -0.74
N ASN A 229 13.05 -13.36 -1.28
CA ASN A 229 13.33 -13.48 -2.71
C ASN A 229 12.06 -13.92 -3.48
N LYS A 230 12.16 -14.05 -4.81
CA LYS A 230 11.05 -14.48 -5.69
C LYS A 230 10.53 -15.88 -5.34
N ALA A 231 11.37 -16.75 -4.76
CA ALA A 231 10.99 -18.09 -4.29
C ALA A 231 10.41 -18.08 -2.87
N ASN A 232 10.12 -16.90 -2.30
CA ASN A 232 9.57 -16.72 -0.95
C ASN A 232 10.52 -17.17 0.20
N ASN A 233 11.81 -17.23 -0.05
CA ASN A 233 12.82 -17.49 0.99
C ASN A 233 13.33 -16.16 1.56
N GLY A 234 13.64 -16.14 2.86
CA GLY A 234 14.22 -14.97 3.53
C GLY A 234 15.45 -14.45 2.78
N LEU A 235 15.57 -13.14 2.62
CA LEU A 235 16.65 -12.50 1.88
C LEU A 235 17.41 -11.53 2.77
N LYS A 236 18.75 -11.71 2.87
CA LYS A 236 19.61 -10.67 3.41
C LYS A 236 19.71 -9.53 2.41
N VAL A 237 19.47 -8.31 2.86
CA VAL A 237 19.56 -7.10 2.03
C VAL A 237 20.51 -6.09 2.67
N LYS A 238 21.06 -5.20 1.85
CA LYS A 238 21.88 -4.08 2.29
C LYS A 238 21.17 -2.78 1.93
N TYR A 239 20.96 -1.92 2.91
CA TYR A 239 20.36 -0.61 2.71
C TYR A 239 21.43 0.48 2.88
N GLY A 240 21.91 1.04 1.77
CA GLY A 240 22.97 2.04 1.81
C GLY A 240 24.21 1.54 2.55
N ASN A 241 24.61 2.23 3.61
CA ASN A 241 25.78 1.85 4.44
C ASN A 241 25.44 0.90 5.59
N ALA A 242 24.17 0.51 5.76
CA ALA A 242 23.80 -0.48 6.77
C ALA A 242 24.35 -1.86 6.38
N PRO A 243 24.64 -2.74 7.35
CA PRO A 243 25.15 -4.08 7.08
C PRO A 243 24.13 -4.96 6.36
N TYR A 244 24.60 -6.02 5.71
CA TYR A 244 23.73 -7.08 5.20
C TYR A 244 23.01 -7.78 6.35
N HIS A 245 21.68 -7.79 6.32
CA HIS A 245 20.87 -8.38 7.37
C HIS A 245 19.52 -8.89 6.87
N TYR A 246 18.90 -9.82 7.62
CA TYR A 246 17.49 -10.20 7.46
C TYR A 246 16.62 -9.16 8.17
N TYR A 247 16.15 -8.16 7.45
CA TYR A 247 15.35 -7.10 8.06
C TYR A 247 13.91 -7.58 8.28
N LYS A 248 13.47 -7.49 9.53
CA LYS A 248 12.06 -7.64 9.94
C LYS A 248 11.49 -6.25 10.18
N PHE A 249 10.39 -5.96 9.53
CA PHE A 249 9.70 -4.69 9.63
C PHE A 249 8.46 -4.82 10.51
N VAL A 250 8.21 -3.81 11.33
CA VAL A 250 7.08 -3.70 12.25
C VAL A 250 6.23 -2.50 11.85
N LEU A 251 4.92 -2.68 11.75
CA LEU A 251 3.98 -1.60 11.53
C LEU A 251 3.93 -0.70 12.77
N VAL A 252 4.13 0.58 12.54
CA VAL A 252 3.98 1.59 13.60
C VAL A 252 2.60 2.21 13.47
N ASN A 253 1.75 1.92 14.45
CA ASN A 253 0.46 2.60 14.58
C ASN A 253 0.76 4.02 15.09
N ASN A 254 0.54 5.03 14.25
CA ASN A 254 0.43 6.39 14.75
C ASN A 254 -0.86 6.44 15.57
N LYS A 255 -0.72 6.43 16.91
CA LYS A 255 -1.80 6.82 17.82
C LYS A 255 -2.06 8.31 17.68
#